data_df471ca7f8f5278f897aab5979b037f1
#
_entry.id   df471ca7f8f5278f897aab5979b037f1
#
_cell.length_a   1.000
_cell.length_b   1.000
_cell.length_c   1.000
_cell.angle_alpha   90.00
_cell.angle_beta   90.00
_cell.angle_gamma   90.00
#
_symmetry.space_group_name_H-M   'P 1'
#
loop_
_entity.id
_entity.type
_entity.pdbx_description
1 polymer ?
#
loop_
_entity_poly.entity_id
_entity_poly.type
_entity_poly.pdbx_seq_one_letter_code
_entity_poly.pdbx_strand_id
1 'polypeptide(L)'
;MALLFAALIAILQVPATTVAPLDPRWAIPFETPPAAAAGFDATTAYVPLKGGQLVAVDLDRGTVRWRLDVVTAFTPATGDGLVFTTTETTIEARDALTGATRWRTPLPGGAAVPLYWDTGWLLASTPNGDLAAFRAADGTLVWRQPLGAPLASAPAPALDRLFLPLADNRLVSVLLTTGETTWSRTLTSRITGLLALEDQLVFGTTGRDVISVNLSNGRERWKWHVGGDVSGLPAADAKHIYFAARDNVLRAVDRKSGNLRWKASLGSRPVGGPLPLPNTILMPLVSSEIIGFDLETGKPTVTVKAAGEMGPQPFFRPGARPTAVRLITVSREGQLQGFAQRFEPVPGPLDALPGTPAVP
;
A
#
# COMPACT_ATOMS: atom_id res chain seq x y z
N MET A 1 -0.77 -49.86 -24.87
CA MET A 1 0.31 -49.52 -23.91
C MET A 1 0.62 -48.05 -24.08
N ALA A 2 0.03 -47.20 -23.28
CA ALA A 2 0.28 -45.77 -23.24
C ALA A 2 0.98 -45.45 -21.93
N LEU A 3 2.23 -45.02 -22.01
CA LEU A 3 3.07 -44.59 -20.87
C LEU A 3 2.68 -43.16 -20.52
N LEU A 4 2.06 -42.97 -19.36
CA LEU A 4 1.86 -41.67 -18.69
C LEU A 4 3.20 -41.23 -18.09
N PHE A 5 3.79 -40.18 -18.65
CA PHE A 5 4.85 -39.40 -18.00
C PHE A 5 4.21 -38.42 -16.98
N ALA A 6 4.28 -38.75 -15.72
CA ALA A 6 3.99 -37.80 -14.66
C ALA A 6 5.20 -36.89 -14.46
N ALA A 7 5.11 -35.65 -14.95
CA ALA A 7 6.10 -34.62 -14.66
C ALA A 7 5.93 -34.16 -13.21
N LEU A 8 6.88 -34.55 -12.36
CA LEU A 8 7.00 -34.08 -10.98
C LEU A 8 7.48 -32.62 -11.01
N ILE A 9 6.57 -31.66 -10.88
CA ILE A 9 6.93 -30.25 -10.67
C ILE A 9 7.45 -30.14 -9.24
N ALA A 10 8.77 -30.15 -9.07
CA ALA A 10 9.41 -29.78 -7.84
C ALA A 10 9.14 -28.28 -7.59
N ILE A 11 8.17 -27.96 -6.76
CA ILE A 11 8.01 -26.61 -6.21
C ILE A 11 9.26 -26.37 -5.35
N LEU A 12 10.22 -25.63 -5.88
CA LEU A 12 11.29 -25.04 -5.10
C LEU A 12 10.63 -24.14 -4.05
N GLN A 13 10.47 -24.63 -2.83
CA GLN A 13 10.18 -23.80 -1.68
C GLN A 13 11.37 -22.87 -1.49
N VAL A 14 11.23 -21.64 -1.95
CA VAL A 14 12.13 -20.55 -1.55
C VAL A 14 12.04 -20.50 -0.02
N PRO A 15 13.13 -20.69 0.71
CA PRO A 15 13.08 -20.63 2.17
C PRO A 15 12.52 -19.26 2.55
N ALA A 16 11.53 -19.26 3.43
CA ALA A 16 10.94 -18.05 3.98
C ALA A 16 12.07 -17.25 4.64
N THR A 17 12.59 -16.25 3.96
CA THR A 17 13.63 -15.37 4.49
C THR A 17 13.00 -14.61 5.65
N THR A 18 13.41 -14.96 6.87
CA THR A 18 13.22 -14.10 8.05
C THR A 18 13.60 -12.68 7.64
N VAL A 19 12.76 -11.69 7.98
CA VAL A 19 13.14 -10.29 7.73
C VAL A 19 14.36 -10.02 8.60
N ALA A 20 15.54 -10.07 7.99
CA ALA A 20 16.78 -9.67 8.65
C ALA A 20 16.68 -8.17 8.99
N PRO A 21 17.46 -7.68 9.97
CA PRO A 21 17.49 -6.27 10.31
C PRO A 21 17.59 -5.42 9.04
N LEU A 22 16.79 -4.37 8.97
CA LEU A 22 16.81 -3.41 7.86
C LEU A 22 17.67 -2.22 8.27
N ASP A 23 18.73 -1.94 7.48
CA ASP A 23 19.58 -0.79 7.67
C ASP A 23 19.29 0.31 6.66
N PRO A 24 19.42 1.60 7.05
CA PRO A 24 19.31 2.70 6.12
C PRO A 24 20.43 2.63 5.08
N ARG A 25 20.05 2.75 3.80
CA ARG A 25 21.00 2.79 2.67
C ARG A 25 21.23 4.19 2.17
N TRP A 26 20.18 5.00 2.17
CA TRP A 26 20.22 6.39 1.75
C TRP A 26 19.12 7.19 2.44
N ALA A 27 19.33 8.51 2.49
CA ALA A 27 18.35 9.47 2.96
C ALA A 27 18.43 10.73 2.09
N ILE A 28 17.29 11.26 1.71
CA ILE A 28 17.16 12.49 0.93
C ILE A 28 16.31 13.47 1.72
N PRO A 29 16.88 14.61 2.17
CA PRO A 29 16.09 15.69 2.71
C PRO A 29 15.46 16.48 1.54
N PHE A 30 14.20 16.87 1.68
CA PHE A 30 13.56 17.85 0.82
C PHE A 30 13.54 19.21 1.52
N GLU A 31 13.65 20.29 0.74
CA GLU A 31 13.60 21.67 1.27
C GLU A 31 12.24 22.02 1.84
N THR A 32 11.18 21.39 1.31
CA THR A 32 9.81 21.58 1.78
C THR A 32 9.17 20.23 2.10
N PRO A 33 8.27 20.16 3.10
CA PRO A 33 7.60 18.93 3.45
C PRO A 33 6.66 18.45 2.33
N PRO A 34 6.31 17.14 2.32
CA PRO A 34 5.34 16.60 1.37
C PRO A 34 3.98 17.30 1.47
N ALA A 35 3.35 17.56 0.34
CA ALA A 35 1.99 18.07 0.23
C ALA A 35 0.94 16.95 0.38
N ALA A 36 1.28 15.75 -0.09
CA ALA A 36 0.50 14.53 0.03
C ALA A 36 1.43 13.33 0.18
N ALA A 37 0.87 12.14 0.37
CA ALA A 37 1.68 10.91 0.39
C ALA A 37 2.38 10.71 -0.97
N ALA A 38 3.55 10.07 -0.94
CA ALA A 38 4.24 9.70 -2.17
C ALA A 38 3.52 8.58 -2.91
N GLY A 39 3.51 8.65 -4.25
CA GLY A 39 3.19 7.51 -5.11
C GLY A 39 4.44 6.67 -5.35
N PHE A 40 4.25 5.38 -5.63
CA PHE A 40 5.37 4.46 -5.85
C PHE A 40 5.10 3.54 -7.02
N ASP A 41 6.11 3.32 -7.86
CA ASP A 41 6.17 2.16 -8.74
C ASP A 41 7.28 1.20 -8.28
N ALA A 42 7.63 0.22 -9.09
CA ALA A 42 8.65 -0.78 -8.74
C ALA A 42 10.05 -0.18 -8.52
N THR A 43 10.34 1.02 -9.04
CA THR A 43 11.68 1.61 -9.09
C THR A 43 11.77 3.05 -8.62
N THR A 44 10.64 3.74 -8.48
CA THR A 44 10.60 5.19 -8.28
C THR A 44 9.59 5.58 -7.21
N ALA A 45 9.96 6.55 -6.37
CA ALA A 45 9.03 7.31 -5.53
C ALA A 45 8.71 8.64 -6.20
N TYR A 46 7.44 9.03 -6.22
CA TYR A 46 6.96 10.31 -6.72
C TYR A 46 6.41 11.11 -5.56
N VAL A 47 7.19 12.10 -5.13
CA VAL A 47 6.91 12.87 -3.91
C VAL A 47 6.37 14.25 -4.29
N PRO A 48 5.09 14.51 -4.03
CA PRO A 48 4.54 15.85 -4.17
C PRO A 48 4.99 16.72 -2.99
N LEU A 49 5.60 17.86 -3.25
CA LEU A 49 6.11 18.77 -2.23
C LEU A 49 5.22 20.01 -2.12
N LYS A 50 5.13 20.57 -0.91
CA LYS A 50 4.54 21.89 -0.71
C LYS A 50 5.32 22.93 -1.52
N GLY A 51 4.60 23.87 -2.13
CA GLY A 51 5.20 24.82 -3.06
C GLY A 51 5.05 24.42 -4.53
N GLY A 52 4.43 23.26 -4.82
CA GLY A 52 4.04 22.90 -6.18
C GLY A 52 5.11 22.17 -6.96
N GLN A 53 5.93 21.35 -6.31
CA GLN A 53 6.90 20.49 -6.99
C GLN A 53 6.50 19.02 -6.89
N LEU A 54 6.79 18.27 -7.95
CA LEU A 54 6.75 16.81 -7.97
C LEU A 54 8.16 16.30 -8.24
N VAL A 55 8.67 15.46 -7.33
CA VAL A 55 10.04 14.93 -7.40
C VAL A 55 10.00 13.42 -7.58
N ALA A 56 10.68 12.91 -8.61
CA ALA A 56 10.88 11.47 -8.80
C ALA A 56 12.25 11.04 -8.28
N VAL A 57 12.27 10.01 -7.45
CA VAL A 57 13.46 9.49 -6.78
C VAL A 57 13.65 8.03 -7.11
N ASP A 58 14.84 7.66 -7.55
CA ASP A 58 15.26 6.26 -7.75
C ASP A 58 15.32 5.53 -6.40
N LEU A 59 14.57 4.45 -6.25
CA LEU A 59 14.44 3.71 -4.99
C LEU A 59 15.70 2.93 -4.60
N ASP A 60 16.52 2.52 -5.57
CA ASP A 60 17.73 1.75 -5.27
C ASP A 60 18.91 2.65 -4.93
N ARG A 61 19.02 3.79 -5.62
CA ARG A 61 20.15 4.72 -5.48
C ARG A 61 19.90 5.86 -4.50
N GLY A 62 18.64 6.20 -4.23
CA GLY A 62 18.30 7.41 -3.47
C GLY A 62 18.71 8.69 -4.21
N THR A 63 18.61 8.72 -5.53
CA THR A 63 18.95 9.89 -6.34
C THR A 63 17.72 10.44 -7.05
N VAL A 64 17.64 11.76 -7.18
CA VAL A 64 16.58 12.41 -7.93
C VAL A 64 16.74 12.11 -9.41
N ARG A 65 15.70 11.57 -10.05
CA ARG A 65 15.64 11.34 -11.50
C ARG A 65 15.24 12.61 -12.24
N TRP A 66 14.17 13.24 -11.76
CA TRP A 66 13.66 14.51 -12.30
C TRP A 66 12.85 15.28 -11.26
N ARG A 67 12.69 16.58 -11.51
CA ARG A 67 11.84 17.51 -10.76
C ARG A 67 10.99 18.29 -11.74
N LEU A 68 9.75 18.54 -11.37
CA LEU A 68 8.79 19.30 -12.18
C LEU A 68 8.02 20.27 -11.28
N ASP A 69 7.76 21.45 -11.80
CA ASP A 69 6.86 22.42 -11.18
C ASP A 69 5.41 22.03 -11.52
N VAL A 70 4.81 21.24 -10.65
CA VAL A 70 3.46 20.70 -10.79
C VAL A 70 2.78 20.72 -9.43
N VAL A 71 1.69 21.46 -9.35
CA VAL A 71 0.82 21.44 -8.17
C VAL A 71 -0.07 20.20 -8.26
N THR A 72 0.06 19.31 -7.29
CA THR A 72 -0.86 18.19 -7.13
C THR A 72 -1.30 18.09 -5.66
N ALA A 73 -2.61 18.02 -5.45
CA ALA A 73 -3.21 17.94 -4.12
C ALA A 73 -3.22 16.52 -3.56
N PHE A 74 -3.01 15.52 -4.40
CA PHE A 74 -3.17 14.12 -4.07
C PHE A 74 -1.89 13.31 -4.32
N THR A 75 -1.84 12.14 -3.67
CA THR A 75 -0.86 11.10 -3.97
C THR A 75 -0.91 10.76 -5.47
N PRO A 76 0.21 10.82 -6.20
CA PRO A 76 0.26 10.39 -7.60
C PRO A 76 -0.08 8.90 -7.73
N ALA A 77 -0.94 8.54 -8.68
CA ALA A 77 -1.14 7.15 -9.06
C ALA A 77 -0.06 6.71 -10.04
N THR A 78 0.29 5.43 -10.06
CA THR A 78 1.38 4.90 -10.89
C THR A 78 1.00 3.58 -11.53
N GLY A 79 1.42 3.35 -12.76
CA GLY A 79 1.24 2.08 -13.46
C GLY A 79 1.65 2.17 -14.93
N ASP A 80 2.00 1.05 -15.54
CA ASP A 80 2.37 0.91 -16.96
C ASP A 80 3.48 1.88 -17.42
N GLY A 81 4.43 2.22 -16.54
CA GLY A 81 5.48 3.17 -16.83
C GLY A 81 5.02 4.64 -16.87
N LEU A 82 3.83 4.91 -16.33
CA LEU A 82 3.25 6.24 -16.23
C LEU A 82 3.06 6.65 -14.76
N VAL A 83 3.10 7.96 -14.52
CA VAL A 83 2.67 8.60 -13.29
C VAL A 83 1.52 9.55 -13.60
N PHE A 84 0.43 9.43 -12.83
CA PHE A 84 -0.80 10.18 -13.03
C PHE A 84 -0.99 11.19 -11.91
N THR A 85 -1.25 12.42 -12.30
CA THR A 85 -1.54 13.52 -11.39
C THR A 85 -2.83 14.23 -11.81
N THR A 86 -3.43 14.98 -10.90
CA THR A 86 -4.58 15.82 -11.20
C THR A 86 -4.25 17.27 -10.90
N THR A 87 -4.73 18.12 -11.76
CA THR A 87 -4.94 19.54 -11.48
C THR A 87 -6.41 19.77 -11.10
N GLU A 88 -6.84 21.03 -10.96
CA GLU A 88 -8.23 21.36 -10.65
C GLU A 88 -9.25 20.84 -11.68
N THR A 89 -8.85 20.69 -12.94
CA THR A 89 -9.77 20.37 -14.04
C THR A 89 -9.24 19.33 -15.02
N THR A 90 -8.04 18.78 -14.79
CA THR A 90 -7.41 17.83 -15.73
C THR A 90 -6.74 16.67 -15.01
N ILE A 91 -6.70 15.53 -15.70
CA ILE A 91 -5.79 14.42 -15.42
C ILE A 91 -4.60 14.56 -16.36
N GLU A 92 -3.39 14.42 -15.83
CA GLU A 92 -2.16 14.36 -16.61
C GLU A 92 -1.46 13.04 -16.40
N ALA A 93 -1.06 12.36 -17.46
CA ALA A 93 -0.16 11.23 -17.43
C ALA A 93 1.22 11.65 -17.94
N ARG A 94 2.22 11.25 -17.19
CA ARG A 94 3.63 11.54 -17.47
C ARG A 94 4.42 10.25 -17.55
N ASP A 95 5.43 10.27 -18.39
CA ASP A 95 6.41 9.20 -18.45
C ASP A 95 7.14 9.07 -17.10
N ALA A 96 7.15 7.89 -16.54
CA ALA A 96 7.72 7.62 -15.21
C ALA A 96 9.23 7.88 -15.10
N LEU A 97 9.97 7.67 -16.21
CA LEU A 97 11.42 7.82 -16.24
C LEU A 97 11.87 9.25 -16.48
N THR A 98 11.15 9.99 -17.33
CA THR A 98 11.56 11.32 -17.82
C THR A 98 10.74 12.47 -17.27
N GLY A 99 9.54 12.22 -16.74
CA GLY A 99 8.57 13.23 -16.33
C GLY A 99 7.85 13.91 -17.49
N ALA A 100 8.17 13.58 -18.75
CA ALA A 100 7.54 14.18 -19.91
C ALA A 100 6.05 13.85 -19.99
N THR A 101 5.21 14.85 -20.29
CA THR A 101 3.77 14.64 -20.46
C THR A 101 3.50 13.72 -21.65
N ARG A 102 2.74 12.65 -21.43
CA ARG A 102 2.28 11.71 -22.46
C ARG A 102 0.91 12.10 -23.00
N TRP A 103 -0.01 12.40 -22.10
CA TRP A 103 -1.36 12.85 -22.45
C TRP A 103 -1.98 13.68 -21.33
N ARG A 104 -3.04 14.42 -21.69
CA ARG A 104 -3.90 15.18 -20.78
C ARG A 104 -5.35 14.94 -21.14
N THR A 105 -6.21 14.78 -20.13
CA THR A 105 -7.66 14.59 -20.32
C THR A 105 -8.42 15.49 -19.35
N PRO A 106 -9.47 16.19 -19.82
CA PRO A 106 -10.32 16.98 -18.94
C PRO A 106 -11.01 16.13 -17.87
N LEU A 107 -11.04 16.65 -16.65
CA LEU A 107 -11.82 16.14 -15.52
C LEU A 107 -12.58 17.31 -14.91
N PRO A 108 -13.74 17.71 -15.47
CA PRO A 108 -14.51 18.82 -14.96
C PRO A 108 -14.91 18.64 -13.50
N GLY A 109 -14.63 19.64 -12.66
CA GLY A 109 -14.82 19.57 -11.21
C GLY A 109 -13.68 18.93 -10.44
N GLY A 110 -12.66 18.46 -11.12
CA GLY A 110 -11.47 17.87 -10.51
C GLY A 110 -11.71 16.51 -9.83
N ALA A 111 -10.70 16.02 -9.13
CA ALA A 111 -10.78 14.79 -8.37
C ALA A 111 -11.19 15.06 -6.91
N ALA A 112 -12.02 14.20 -6.34
CA ALA A 112 -12.39 14.23 -4.91
C ALA A 112 -11.40 13.50 -4.02
N VAL A 113 -10.71 12.49 -4.57
CA VAL A 113 -9.72 11.63 -3.91
C VAL A 113 -8.57 11.37 -4.88
N PRO A 114 -7.44 10.80 -4.43
CA PRO A 114 -6.38 10.36 -5.34
C PRO A 114 -6.92 9.50 -6.47
N LEU A 115 -6.34 9.64 -7.67
CA LEU A 115 -6.61 8.72 -8.77
C LEU A 115 -6.24 7.30 -8.37
N TYR A 116 -6.94 6.33 -8.90
CA TYR A 116 -6.65 4.92 -8.69
C TYR A 116 -6.33 4.23 -10.02
N TRP A 117 -5.15 3.60 -10.09
CA TRP A 117 -4.73 2.81 -11.25
C TRP A 117 -4.80 1.32 -10.92
N ASP A 118 -5.33 0.53 -11.84
CA ASP A 118 -5.31 -0.93 -11.79
C ASP A 118 -5.34 -1.51 -13.21
N THR A 119 -4.36 -2.36 -13.54
CA THR A 119 -4.31 -3.17 -14.77
C THR A 119 -4.75 -2.43 -16.06
N GLY A 120 -4.18 -1.23 -16.29
CA GLY A 120 -4.47 -0.40 -17.48
C GLY A 120 -5.71 0.49 -17.35
N TRP A 121 -6.43 0.44 -16.23
CA TRP A 121 -7.55 1.32 -15.91
C TRP A 121 -7.10 2.45 -14.99
N LEU A 122 -7.61 3.65 -15.24
CA LEU A 122 -7.44 4.81 -14.37
C LEU A 122 -8.81 5.32 -13.93
N LEU A 123 -9.04 5.34 -12.63
CA LEU A 123 -10.31 5.74 -12.04
C LEU A 123 -10.19 7.12 -11.40
N ALA A 124 -11.18 7.97 -11.64
CA ALA A 124 -11.31 9.28 -11.03
C ALA A 124 -12.72 9.46 -10.46
N SER A 125 -12.80 9.84 -9.18
CA SER A 125 -14.05 10.24 -8.53
C SER A 125 -14.08 11.76 -8.44
N THR A 126 -15.19 12.36 -8.85
CA THR A 126 -15.40 13.80 -8.76
C THR A 126 -16.16 14.21 -7.49
N PRO A 127 -16.05 15.46 -7.02
CA PRO A 127 -16.82 15.97 -5.88
C PRO A 127 -18.34 15.85 -6.05
N ASN A 128 -18.82 15.87 -7.30
CA ASN A 128 -20.25 15.75 -7.63
C ASN A 128 -20.77 14.28 -7.52
N GLY A 129 -19.88 13.34 -7.20
CA GLY A 129 -20.25 11.94 -7.05
C GLY A 129 -20.27 11.14 -8.35
N ASP A 130 -19.63 11.60 -9.39
CA ASP A 130 -19.35 10.78 -10.58
C ASP A 130 -18.11 9.94 -10.36
N LEU A 131 -18.14 8.70 -10.84
CA LEU A 131 -16.96 7.87 -11.04
C LEU A 131 -16.73 7.70 -12.54
N ALA A 132 -15.53 8.03 -12.99
CA ALA A 132 -15.11 7.89 -14.38
C ALA A 132 -13.92 6.92 -14.48
N ALA A 133 -13.97 6.05 -15.49
CA ALA A 133 -12.87 5.15 -15.83
C ALA A 133 -12.28 5.53 -17.18
N PHE A 134 -10.98 5.65 -17.19
CA PHE A 134 -10.20 6.01 -18.38
C PHE A 134 -9.26 4.85 -18.74
N ARG A 135 -8.91 4.74 -20.00
CA ARG A 135 -7.79 3.90 -20.42
C ARG A 135 -6.50 4.59 -20.00
N ALA A 136 -5.68 3.94 -19.17
CA ALA A 136 -4.48 4.54 -18.62
C ALA A 136 -3.43 4.92 -19.69
N ALA A 137 -3.38 4.17 -20.80
CA ALA A 137 -2.38 4.37 -21.86
C ALA A 137 -2.55 5.71 -22.62
N ASP A 138 -3.77 6.19 -22.81
CA ASP A 138 -4.08 7.33 -23.67
C ASP A 138 -5.08 8.34 -23.09
N GLY A 139 -5.63 8.10 -21.90
CA GLY A 139 -6.59 8.97 -21.24
C GLY A 139 -7.99 8.95 -21.86
N THR A 140 -8.31 7.98 -22.72
CA THR A 140 -9.65 7.83 -23.31
C THR A 140 -10.65 7.47 -22.26
N LEU A 141 -11.74 8.24 -22.13
CA LEU A 141 -12.87 7.90 -21.26
C LEU A 141 -13.56 6.62 -21.77
N VAL A 142 -13.68 5.62 -20.93
CA VAL A 142 -14.32 4.34 -21.25
C VAL A 142 -15.77 4.33 -20.76
N TRP A 143 -15.98 4.70 -19.49
CA TRP A 143 -17.32 4.84 -18.93
C TRP A 143 -17.35 5.87 -17.81
N ARG A 144 -18.55 6.39 -17.51
CA ARG A 144 -18.84 7.29 -16.39
C ARG A 144 -20.14 6.85 -15.75
N GLN A 145 -20.14 6.78 -14.40
CA GLN A 145 -21.33 6.42 -13.62
C GLN A 145 -21.59 7.47 -12.54
N PRO A 146 -22.81 8.02 -12.47
CA PRO A 146 -23.23 8.89 -11.38
C PRO A 146 -23.55 8.01 -10.15
N LEU A 147 -22.70 8.06 -9.14
CA LEU A 147 -22.88 7.35 -7.88
C LEU A 147 -23.68 8.17 -6.85
N GLY A 148 -23.83 9.47 -7.08
CA GLY A 148 -24.55 10.41 -6.22
C GLY A 148 -23.78 10.86 -4.99
N ALA A 149 -22.60 10.28 -4.72
CA ALA A 149 -21.66 10.72 -3.69
C ALA A 149 -20.24 10.40 -4.13
N PRO A 150 -19.23 11.21 -3.76
CA PRO A 150 -17.84 10.94 -4.07
C PRO A 150 -17.32 9.73 -3.28
N LEU A 151 -16.18 9.19 -3.71
CA LEU A 151 -15.45 8.20 -2.92
C LEU A 151 -14.97 8.83 -1.59
N ALA A 152 -15.02 8.05 -0.52
CA ALA A 152 -14.47 8.42 0.79
C ALA A 152 -13.00 8.03 0.95
N SER A 153 -12.57 6.98 0.26
CA SER A 153 -11.21 6.45 0.24
C SER A 153 -10.97 5.69 -1.08
N ALA A 154 -9.75 5.18 -1.27
CA ALA A 154 -9.40 4.41 -2.46
C ALA A 154 -10.37 3.23 -2.68
N PRO A 155 -10.76 2.94 -3.93
CA PRO A 155 -11.50 1.75 -4.28
C PRO A 155 -10.63 0.50 -4.09
N ALA A 156 -11.24 -0.67 -3.98
CA ALA A 156 -10.55 -1.95 -3.91
C ALA A 156 -11.03 -2.87 -5.03
N PRO A 157 -10.16 -3.31 -5.96
CA PRO A 157 -10.53 -4.28 -6.98
C PRO A 157 -10.44 -5.70 -6.45
N ALA A 158 -11.35 -6.55 -6.89
CA ALA A 158 -11.22 -8.00 -6.80
C ALA A 158 -12.03 -8.66 -7.91
N LEU A 159 -11.44 -9.65 -8.56
CA LEU A 159 -12.01 -10.34 -9.71
C LEU A 159 -12.35 -9.34 -10.85
N ASP A 160 -13.60 -9.32 -11.30
CA ASP A 160 -14.13 -8.42 -12.34
C ASP A 160 -14.80 -7.16 -11.77
N ARG A 161 -14.63 -6.86 -10.48
CA ARG A 161 -15.36 -5.83 -9.75
C ARG A 161 -14.47 -4.80 -9.08
N LEU A 162 -15.07 -3.64 -8.86
CA LEU A 162 -14.56 -2.60 -7.98
C LEU A 162 -15.50 -2.42 -6.80
N PHE A 163 -14.93 -2.27 -5.63
CA PHE A 163 -15.66 -1.98 -4.40
C PHE A 163 -15.37 -0.55 -3.97
N LEU A 164 -16.42 0.24 -3.86
CA LEU A 164 -16.40 1.70 -3.80
C LEU A 164 -16.91 2.15 -2.43
N PRO A 165 -16.06 2.61 -1.53
CA PRO A 165 -16.49 3.25 -0.28
C PRO A 165 -16.90 4.69 -0.57
N LEU A 166 -18.19 5.02 -0.43
CA LEU A 166 -18.72 6.35 -0.71
C LEU A 166 -18.78 7.23 0.56
N ALA A 167 -18.75 8.54 0.36
CA ALA A 167 -18.77 9.52 1.45
C ALA A 167 -20.11 9.57 2.20
N ASP A 168 -21.19 9.06 1.60
CA ASP A 168 -22.53 8.92 2.18
C ASP A 168 -22.73 7.60 2.94
N ASN A 169 -21.65 6.92 3.32
CA ASN A 169 -21.62 5.65 4.03
C ASN A 169 -22.09 4.44 3.22
N ARG A 170 -22.24 4.55 1.90
CA ARG A 170 -22.52 3.38 1.07
C ARG A 170 -21.22 2.66 0.71
N LEU A 171 -21.30 1.33 0.69
CA LEU A 171 -20.35 0.45 0.02
C LEU A 171 -21.03 -0.09 -1.23
N VAL A 172 -20.47 0.23 -2.39
CA VAL A 172 -21.05 -0.12 -3.68
C VAL A 172 -20.09 -1.05 -4.43
N SER A 173 -20.63 -2.08 -5.04
CA SER A 173 -19.89 -2.96 -5.96
C SER A 173 -20.32 -2.67 -7.39
N VAL A 174 -19.34 -2.42 -8.27
CA VAL A 174 -19.59 -2.21 -9.71
C VAL A 174 -18.72 -3.15 -10.55
N LEU A 175 -19.16 -3.45 -11.77
CA LEU A 175 -18.34 -4.14 -12.76
C LEU A 175 -17.22 -3.19 -13.23
N LEU A 176 -15.97 -3.67 -13.27
CA LEU A 176 -14.81 -2.88 -13.70
C LEU A 176 -14.96 -2.39 -15.15
N THR A 177 -15.51 -3.24 -16.02
CA THR A 177 -15.58 -2.97 -17.47
C THR A 177 -16.67 -1.98 -17.88
N THR A 178 -17.77 -1.88 -17.10
CA THR A 178 -18.94 -1.06 -17.47
C THR A 178 -19.32 -0.02 -16.43
N GLY A 179 -18.82 -0.16 -15.20
CA GLY A 179 -19.25 0.65 -14.05
C GLY A 179 -20.64 0.30 -13.52
N GLU A 180 -21.32 -0.72 -14.07
CA GLU A 180 -22.65 -1.13 -13.66
C GLU A 180 -22.67 -1.61 -12.21
N THR A 181 -23.62 -1.12 -11.40
CA THR A 181 -23.76 -1.49 -10.01
C THR A 181 -24.31 -2.92 -9.88
N THR A 182 -23.58 -3.78 -9.18
CA THR A 182 -23.98 -5.16 -8.90
C THR A 182 -24.71 -5.30 -7.57
N TRP A 183 -24.27 -4.53 -6.56
CA TRP A 183 -24.95 -4.41 -5.27
C TRP A 183 -24.53 -3.12 -4.55
N SER A 184 -25.33 -2.69 -3.59
CA SER A 184 -25.07 -1.55 -2.72
C SER A 184 -25.50 -1.87 -1.30
N ARG A 185 -24.73 -1.40 -0.31
CA ARG A 185 -25.01 -1.49 1.13
C ARG A 185 -24.80 -0.16 1.81
N THR A 186 -25.78 0.28 2.58
CA THR A 186 -25.66 1.43 3.46
C THR A 186 -25.14 0.96 4.82
N LEU A 187 -24.10 1.59 5.30
CA LEU A 187 -23.46 1.33 6.59
C LEU A 187 -23.86 2.40 7.60
N THR A 188 -23.65 2.12 8.88
CA THR A 188 -23.89 3.11 9.96
C THR A 188 -22.79 4.16 10.05
N SER A 189 -21.62 3.90 9.46
CA SER A 189 -20.43 4.77 9.56
C SER A 189 -19.61 4.67 8.29
N ARG A 190 -18.82 5.72 8.00
CA ARG A 190 -17.98 5.81 6.81
C ARG A 190 -16.79 4.84 6.89
N ILE A 191 -16.47 4.22 5.76
CA ILE A 191 -15.30 3.37 5.60
C ILE A 191 -14.02 4.24 5.60
N THR A 192 -13.01 3.82 6.36
CA THR A 192 -11.71 4.50 6.46
C THR A 192 -10.63 3.85 5.61
N GLY A 193 -10.75 2.58 5.32
CA GLY A 193 -9.84 1.81 4.47
C GLY A 193 -10.46 0.47 4.12
N LEU A 194 -10.38 0.05 2.87
CA LEU A 194 -11.03 -1.13 2.30
C LEU A 194 -10.00 -2.08 1.69
N LEU A 195 -9.95 -3.30 2.17
CA LEU A 195 -9.18 -4.42 1.64
C LEU A 195 -10.12 -5.39 0.94
N ALA A 196 -9.88 -5.68 -0.35
CA ALA A 196 -10.58 -6.72 -1.07
C ALA A 196 -9.72 -7.98 -1.15
N LEU A 197 -10.33 -9.13 -0.85
CA LEU A 197 -9.76 -10.47 -0.98
C LEU A 197 -10.63 -11.26 -1.96
N GLU A 198 -10.24 -12.45 -2.35
CA GLU A 198 -10.97 -13.26 -3.33
C GLU A 198 -12.42 -13.61 -2.93
N ASP A 199 -12.68 -13.72 -1.61
CA ASP A 199 -13.97 -14.18 -1.08
C ASP A 199 -14.68 -13.16 -0.18
N GLN A 200 -13.97 -12.11 0.26
CA GLN A 200 -14.50 -11.16 1.23
C GLN A 200 -13.86 -9.77 1.10
N LEU A 201 -14.57 -8.78 1.60
CA LEU A 201 -14.05 -7.44 1.87
C LEU A 201 -13.81 -7.30 3.36
N VAL A 202 -12.74 -6.58 3.74
CA VAL A 202 -12.47 -6.22 5.14
C VAL A 202 -12.19 -4.73 5.21
N PHE A 203 -12.86 -4.03 6.12
CA PHE A 203 -12.70 -2.58 6.23
C PHE A 203 -12.87 -2.06 7.65
N GLY A 204 -12.18 -0.98 7.93
CA GLY A 204 -12.40 -0.18 9.12
C GLY A 204 -13.45 0.90 8.89
N THR A 205 -14.07 1.39 9.96
CA THR A 205 -15.06 2.48 9.90
C THR A 205 -14.76 3.58 10.91
N THR A 206 -15.32 4.79 10.68
CA THR A 206 -15.28 5.89 11.64
C THR A 206 -16.11 5.61 12.90
N GLY A 207 -16.94 4.58 12.92
CA GLY A 207 -17.66 4.06 14.08
C GLY A 207 -16.84 3.10 14.94
N ARG A 208 -15.53 3.00 14.71
CA ARG A 208 -14.62 2.10 15.42
C ARG A 208 -14.91 0.61 15.24
N ASP A 209 -15.48 0.25 14.08
CA ASP A 209 -15.71 -1.13 13.72
C ASP A 209 -14.74 -1.60 12.65
N VAL A 210 -14.31 -2.85 12.76
CA VAL A 210 -13.71 -3.63 11.65
C VAL A 210 -14.72 -4.66 11.22
N ILE A 211 -15.09 -4.63 9.95
CA ILE A 211 -16.17 -5.44 9.41
C ILE A 211 -15.65 -6.27 8.25
N SER A 212 -16.05 -7.54 8.22
CA SER A 212 -15.89 -8.40 7.04
C SER A 212 -17.25 -8.68 6.41
N VAL A 213 -17.30 -8.57 5.09
CA VAL A 213 -18.51 -8.88 4.31
C VAL A 213 -18.18 -9.81 3.14
N ASN A 214 -19.17 -10.56 2.67
CA ASN A 214 -19.02 -11.39 1.48
C ASN A 214 -18.81 -10.52 0.23
N LEU A 215 -17.86 -10.89 -0.61
CA LEU A 215 -17.55 -10.20 -1.85
C LEU A 215 -18.76 -10.14 -2.81
N SER A 216 -19.53 -11.23 -2.90
CA SER A 216 -20.58 -11.39 -3.89
C SER A 216 -21.84 -10.55 -3.62
N ASN A 217 -22.17 -10.26 -2.35
CA ASN A 217 -23.44 -9.64 -1.98
C ASN A 217 -23.36 -8.62 -0.84
N GLY A 218 -22.19 -8.37 -0.28
CA GLY A 218 -21.96 -7.42 0.81
C GLY A 218 -22.59 -7.81 2.15
N ARG A 219 -23.03 -9.07 2.36
CA ARG A 219 -23.56 -9.52 3.65
C ARG A 219 -22.44 -9.67 4.65
N GLU A 220 -22.66 -9.19 5.90
CA GLU A 220 -21.72 -9.28 7.00
C GLU A 220 -21.38 -10.74 7.31
N ARG A 221 -20.07 -11.01 7.52
CA ARG A 221 -19.53 -12.29 7.96
C ARG A 221 -19.19 -12.24 9.45
N TRP A 222 -18.46 -11.19 9.83
CA TRP A 222 -18.09 -10.90 11.21
C TRP A 222 -17.81 -9.41 11.40
N LYS A 223 -17.86 -8.99 12.66
CA LYS A 223 -17.64 -7.61 13.06
C LYS A 223 -16.87 -7.54 14.37
N TRP A 224 -15.94 -6.59 14.47
CA TRP A 224 -15.21 -6.24 15.67
C TRP A 224 -15.42 -4.77 16.03
N HIS A 225 -15.72 -4.50 17.30
CA HIS A 225 -15.69 -3.16 17.85
C HIS A 225 -14.36 -2.95 18.57
N VAL A 226 -13.64 -1.84 18.28
CA VAL A 226 -12.31 -1.52 18.82
C VAL A 226 -12.33 -0.23 19.62
N GLY A 227 -11.31 -0.03 20.47
CA GLY A 227 -11.25 1.10 21.40
C GLY A 227 -10.97 2.46 20.77
N GLY A 228 -10.66 2.55 19.48
CA GLY A 228 -10.36 3.79 18.76
C GLY A 228 -10.55 3.62 17.26
N ASP A 229 -10.34 4.69 16.50
CA ASP A 229 -10.44 4.64 15.03
C ASP A 229 -9.45 3.64 14.44
N VAL A 230 -9.89 2.88 13.46
CA VAL A 230 -9.03 1.94 12.71
C VAL A 230 -8.00 2.72 11.92
N SER A 231 -6.73 2.34 12.04
CA SER A 231 -5.61 3.00 11.39
C SER A 231 -5.27 2.35 10.06
N GLY A 232 -5.40 3.10 8.98
CA GLY A 232 -5.04 2.67 7.63
C GLY A 232 -5.83 1.46 7.12
N LEU A 233 -5.27 0.77 6.14
CA LEU A 233 -5.86 -0.43 5.55
C LEU A 233 -5.59 -1.64 6.46
N PRO A 234 -6.56 -2.54 6.67
CA PRO A 234 -6.29 -3.88 7.16
C PRO A 234 -5.33 -4.62 6.21
N ALA A 235 -4.60 -5.60 6.74
CA ALA A 235 -3.78 -6.50 5.94
C ALA A 235 -4.25 -7.94 6.13
N ALA A 236 -3.87 -8.83 5.23
CA ALA A 236 -4.23 -10.24 5.30
C ALA A 236 -3.10 -11.15 4.85
N ASP A 237 -3.07 -12.35 5.40
CA ASP A 237 -2.41 -13.52 4.85
C ASP A 237 -3.45 -14.61 4.51
N ALA A 238 -2.98 -15.82 4.27
CA ALA A 238 -3.87 -16.95 3.96
C ALA A 238 -4.83 -17.31 5.12
N LYS A 239 -4.46 -17.04 6.38
CA LYS A 239 -5.19 -17.47 7.59
C LYS A 239 -5.77 -16.30 8.39
N HIS A 240 -5.13 -15.14 8.38
CA HIS A 240 -5.40 -14.05 9.30
C HIS A 240 -5.75 -12.74 8.59
N ILE A 241 -6.49 -11.90 9.32
CA ILE A 241 -6.65 -10.47 9.05
C ILE A 241 -5.95 -9.71 10.17
N TYR A 242 -5.14 -8.72 9.79
CA TYR A 242 -4.41 -7.86 10.70
C TYR A 242 -4.96 -6.44 10.64
N PHE A 243 -5.18 -5.82 11.78
CA PHE A 243 -5.59 -4.42 11.87
C PHE A 243 -5.13 -3.78 13.17
N ALA A 244 -4.88 -2.50 13.11
CA ALA A 244 -4.55 -1.69 14.26
C ALA A 244 -5.55 -0.55 14.42
N ALA A 245 -5.71 -0.06 15.63
CA ALA A 245 -6.57 1.07 15.93
C ALA A 245 -5.86 2.08 16.84
N ARG A 246 -6.44 3.26 17.02
CA ARG A 246 -5.90 4.32 17.88
C ARG A 246 -5.97 4.00 19.37
N ASP A 247 -6.42 2.82 19.74
CA ASP A 247 -6.26 2.22 21.07
C ASP A 247 -4.87 1.62 21.28
N ASN A 248 -3.95 1.80 20.33
CA ASN A 248 -2.58 1.31 20.33
C ASN A 248 -2.49 -0.22 20.43
N VAL A 249 -3.41 -0.94 19.79
CA VAL A 249 -3.40 -2.40 19.77
C VAL A 249 -3.44 -2.90 18.32
N LEU A 250 -2.43 -3.71 17.97
CA LEU A 250 -2.44 -4.54 16.77
C LEU A 250 -3.14 -5.87 17.08
N ARG A 251 -4.03 -6.29 16.21
CA ARG A 251 -4.80 -7.52 16.34
C ARG A 251 -4.65 -8.40 15.12
N ALA A 252 -4.54 -9.70 15.34
CA ALA A 252 -4.71 -10.73 14.33
C ALA A 252 -5.96 -11.54 14.64
N VAL A 253 -6.85 -11.66 13.67
CA VAL A 253 -8.06 -12.47 13.78
C VAL A 253 -8.08 -13.53 12.69
N ASP A 254 -8.76 -14.62 12.94
CA ASP A 254 -8.98 -15.65 11.93
C ASP A 254 -9.75 -15.09 10.74
N ARG A 255 -9.25 -15.28 9.53
CA ARG A 255 -9.80 -14.69 8.31
C ARG A 255 -11.27 -15.07 8.07
N LYS A 256 -11.67 -16.30 8.40
CA LYS A 256 -13.01 -16.82 8.13
C LYS A 256 -14.02 -16.47 9.20
N SER A 257 -13.63 -16.68 10.46
CA SER A 257 -14.53 -16.58 11.62
C SER A 257 -14.46 -15.21 12.33
N GLY A 258 -13.39 -14.43 12.11
CA GLY A 258 -13.12 -13.23 12.89
C GLY A 258 -12.65 -13.48 14.33
N ASN A 259 -12.42 -14.73 14.75
CA ASN A 259 -11.97 -15.02 16.10
C ASN A 259 -10.56 -14.52 16.35
N LEU A 260 -10.35 -13.87 17.51
CA LEU A 260 -9.04 -13.36 17.91
C LEU A 260 -8.01 -14.50 17.98
N ARG A 261 -6.89 -14.31 17.32
CA ARG A 261 -5.73 -15.19 17.40
C ARG A 261 -4.71 -14.66 18.39
N TRP A 262 -4.33 -13.41 18.21
CA TRP A 262 -3.45 -12.71 19.15
C TRP A 262 -3.69 -11.18 19.08
N LYS A 263 -3.17 -10.49 20.07
CA LYS A 263 -3.10 -9.02 20.11
C LYS A 263 -1.76 -8.60 20.68
N ALA A 264 -1.23 -7.48 20.21
CA ALA A 264 0.00 -6.88 20.70
C ALA A 264 -0.23 -5.39 21.01
N SER A 265 0.26 -4.96 22.16
CA SER A 265 0.27 -3.54 22.51
C SER A 265 1.38 -2.82 21.75
N LEU A 266 1.06 -1.66 21.20
CA LEU A 266 1.99 -0.79 20.49
C LEU A 266 2.49 0.28 21.45
N GLY A 267 3.80 0.54 21.44
CA GLY A 267 4.43 1.54 22.31
C GLY A 267 4.00 2.98 22.02
N SER A 268 3.51 3.24 20.82
CA SER A 268 2.95 4.52 20.42
C SER A 268 1.83 4.36 19.39
N ARG A 269 1.23 5.50 18.98
CA ARG A 269 0.10 5.51 18.04
C ARG A 269 0.50 4.99 16.66
N PRO A 270 -0.30 4.11 16.03
CA PRO A 270 -0.09 3.71 14.65
C PRO A 270 -0.32 4.89 13.68
N VAL A 271 0.53 5.01 12.66
CA VAL A 271 0.44 6.05 11.61
C VAL A 271 -0.37 5.58 10.42
N GLY A 272 -0.32 4.28 10.13
CA GLY A 272 -0.99 3.66 9.00
C GLY A 272 -1.48 2.27 9.33
N GLY A 273 -1.85 1.50 8.30
CA GLY A 273 -2.19 0.09 8.45
C GLY A 273 -0.96 -0.80 8.59
N PRO A 274 -1.16 -2.06 9.02
CA PRO A 274 -0.12 -3.07 9.04
C PRO A 274 0.37 -3.40 7.62
N LEU A 275 1.67 -3.65 7.46
CA LEU A 275 2.31 -4.03 6.21
C LEU A 275 2.72 -5.50 6.27
N PRO A 276 2.09 -6.38 5.48
CA PRO A 276 2.38 -7.81 5.53
C PRO A 276 3.68 -8.14 4.79
N LEU A 277 4.51 -8.94 5.43
CA LEU A 277 5.68 -9.59 4.88
C LEU A 277 5.52 -11.11 5.02
N PRO A 278 6.36 -11.94 4.39
CA PRO A 278 6.18 -13.40 4.41
C PRO A 278 6.03 -14.01 5.79
N ASN A 279 6.76 -13.53 6.81
CA ASN A 279 6.75 -14.07 8.17
C ASN A 279 6.57 -13.00 9.25
N THR A 280 6.29 -11.78 8.88
CA THR A 280 6.26 -10.64 9.79
C THR A 280 5.22 -9.64 9.33
N ILE A 281 4.48 -9.05 10.26
CA ILE A 281 3.65 -7.89 10.00
C ILE A 281 4.36 -6.65 10.55
N LEU A 282 4.66 -5.68 9.70
CA LEU A 282 5.27 -4.42 10.11
C LEU A 282 4.20 -3.42 10.51
N MET A 283 4.41 -2.74 11.63
CA MET A 283 3.51 -1.71 12.13
C MET A 283 4.25 -0.38 12.28
N PRO A 284 3.94 0.62 11.42
CA PRO A 284 4.55 1.95 11.53
C PRO A 284 3.91 2.76 12.65
N LEU A 285 4.75 3.43 13.45
CA LEU A 285 4.34 4.20 14.62
C LEU A 285 4.73 5.69 14.48
N VAL A 286 4.01 6.56 15.14
CA VAL A 286 4.31 8.01 15.16
C VAL A 286 5.72 8.29 15.73
N SER A 287 6.21 7.43 16.63
CA SER A 287 7.52 7.54 17.26
C SER A 287 8.73 7.31 16.35
N SER A 288 8.57 7.38 15.02
CA SER A 288 9.61 7.03 14.04
C SER A 288 10.03 5.55 14.02
N GLU A 289 9.33 4.70 14.75
CA GLU A 289 9.61 3.27 14.77
C GLU A 289 8.64 2.49 13.88
N ILE A 290 9.18 1.46 13.23
CA ILE A 290 8.41 0.43 12.55
C ILE A 290 8.75 -0.87 13.26
N ILE A 291 7.76 -1.47 13.91
CA ILE A 291 7.95 -2.70 14.67
C ILE A 291 7.37 -3.87 13.88
N GLY A 292 8.17 -4.91 13.69
CA GLY A 292 7.75 -6.18 13.13
C GLY A 292 7.22 -7.11 14.20
N PHE A 293 6.14 -7.83 13.89
CA PHE A 293 5.54 -8.84 14.75
C PHE A 293 5.45 -10.16 13.99
N ASP A 294 5.74 -11.24 14.67
CA ASP A 294 5.57 -12.60 14.16
C ASP A 294 4.08 -12.89 13.84
N LEU A 295 3.80 -13.45 12.67
CA LEU A 295 2.43 -13.62 12.16
C LEU A 295 1.59 -14.59 13.01
N GLU A 296 2.20 -15.60 13.59
CA GLU A 296 1.48 -16.66 14.35
C GLU A 296 1.32 -16.29 15.82
N THR A 297 2.32 -15.61 16.42
CA THR A 297 2.38 -15.38 17.87
C THR A 297 2.14 -13.93 18.29
N GLY A 298 2.30 -12.98 17.37
CA GLY A 298 2.23 -11.54 17.66
C GLY A 298 3.40 -11.02 18.53
N LYS A 299 4.49 -11.79 18.67
CA LYS A 299 5.68 -11.34 19.39
C LYS A 299 6.50 -10.38 18.53
N PRO A 300 7.09 -9.31 19.11
CA PRO A 300 7.99 -8.43 18.38
C PRO A 300 9.21 -9.21 17.83
N THR A 301 9.58 -8.91 16.58
CA THR A 301 10.68 -9.59 15.88
C THR A 301 11.79 -8.65 15.46
N VAL A 302 11.45 -7.45 15.00
CA VAL A 302 12.41 -6.46 14.49
C VAL A 302 11.89 -5.05 14.77
N THR A 303 12.81 -4.12 14.98
CA THR A 303 12.51 -2.68 15.04
C THR A 303 13.39 -1.95 14.06
N VAL A 304 12.76 -1.16 13.17
CA VAL A 304 13.42 -0.25 12.25
C VAL A 304 13.18 1.16 12.73
N LYS A 305 14.24 1.97 12.85
CA LYS A 305 14.15 3.38 13.21
C LYS A 305 14.31 4.23 11.96
N ALA A 306 13.28 5.03 11.64
CA ALA A 306 13.33 6.05 10.62
C ALA A 306 13.85 7.37 11.21
N ALA A 307 14.31 8.29 10.38
CA ALA A 307 14.63 9.64 10.82
C ALA A 307 13.36 10.49 10.90
N GLY A 308 13.17 11.16 12.01
CA GLY A 308 12.04 12.06 12.25
C GLY A 308 10.71 11.35 12.49
N GLU A 309 9.66 12.13 12.76
CA GLU A 309 8.31 11.60 12.93
C GLU A 309 7.81 10.96 11.63
N MET A 310 7.21 9.77 11.76
CA MET A 310 6.66 9.08 10.61
C MET A 310 5.53 9.90 9.98
N GLY A 311 5.66 10.14 8.69
CA GLY A 311 4.66 10.77 7.84
C GLY A 311 3.61 9.79 7.35
N PRO A 312 3.29 9.80 6.05
CA PRO A 312 2.39 8.83 5.44
C PRO A 312 2.89 7.40 5.61
N GLN A 313 1.98 6.44 5.41
CA GLN A 313 2.29 5.01 5.52
C GLN A 313 3.55 4.65 4.72
N PRO A 314 4.52 3.92 5.32
CA PRO A 314 5.70 3.44 4.63
C PRO A 314 5.33 2.55 3.44
N PHE A 315 6.17 2.54 2.43
CA PHE A 315 6.03 1.66 1.29
C PHE A 315 6.99 0.48 1.42
N PHE A 316 6.46 -0.73 1.30
CA PHE A 316 7.26 -1.94 1.19
C PHE A 316 7.26 -2.41 -0.26
N ARG A 317 8.47 -2.60 -0.83
CA ARG A 317 8.68 -3.00 -2.22
C ARG A 317 8.68 -4.53 -2.33
N PRO A 318 7.59 -5.16 -2.80
CA PRO A 318 7.52 -6.61 -2.95
C PRO A 318 8.46 -7.07 -4.07
N GLY A 319 9.01 -8.28 -3.94
CA GLY A 319 9.84 -8.90 -4.98
C GLY A 319 11.22 -8.27 -5.22
N ALA A 320 11.61 -7.23 -4.48
CA ALA A 320 12.94 -6.66 -4.58
C ALA A 320 14.01 -7.68 -4.13
N ARG A 321 15.18 -7.65 -4.79
CA ARG A 321 16.33 -8.49 -4.40
C ARG A 321 16.69 -8.21 -2.94
N PRO A 322 17.24 -9.19 -2.18
CA PRO A 322 17.62 -8.99 -0.78
C PRO A 322 18.53 -7.79 -0.54
N THR A 323 19.43 -7.49 -1.48
CA THR A 323 20.37 -6.36 -1.42
C THR A 323 19.76 -5.02 -1.82
N ALA A 324 18.58 -5.02 -2.46
CA ALA A 324 17.90 -3.80 -2.88
C ALA A 324 17.16 -3.14 -1.72
N VAL A 325 16.85 -1.85 -1.87
CA VAL A 325 15.98 -1.13 -0.94
C VAL A 325 14.58 -1.76 -0.96
N ARG A 326 14.10 -2.16 0.21
CA ARG A 326 12.82 -2.87 0.37
C ARG A 326 11.77 -2.07 1.12
N LEU A 327 12.18 -1.23 2.07
CA LEU A 327 11.30 -0.40 2.85
C LEU A 327 11.65 1.07 2.60
N ILE A 328 10.66 1.87 2.31
CA ILE A 328 10.79 3.31 2.08
C ILE A 328 9.90 4.04 3.08
N THR A 329 10.46 5.05 3.75
CA THR A 329 9.74 5.91 4.68
C THR A 329 9.79 7.35 4.22
N VAL A 330 8.74 8.10 4.53
CA VAL A 330 8.71 9.55 4.33
C VAL A 330 8.40 10.18 5.68
N SER A 331 9.26 11.06 6.19
CA SER A 331 8.98 11.78 7.43
C SER A 331 8.05 12.97 7.18
N ARG A 332 7.45 13.47 8.25
CA ARG A 332 6.59 14.68 8.20
C ARG A 332 7.38 15.91 7.81
N GLU A 333 8.66 15.95 8.17
CA GLU A 333 9.56 17.06 7.89
C GLU A 333 10.10 17.03 6.45
N GLY A 334 9.83 15.97 5.70
CA GLY A 334 10.24 15.86 4.31
C GLY A 334 11.55 15.12 4.09
N GLN A 335 11.85 14.11 4.88
CA GLN A 335 12.96 13.21 4.62
C GLN A 335 12.47 11.89 4.04
N LEU A 336 12.95 11.53 2.86
CA LEU A 336 12.75 10.22 2.23
C LEU A 336 13.92 9.32 2.57
N GLN A 337 13.65 8.11 3.09
CA GLN A 337 14.69 7.13 3.43
C GLN A 337 14.41 5.77 2.81
N GLY A 338 15.45 5.12 2.33
CA GLY A 338 15.42 3.76 1.85
C GLY A 338 16.21 2.81 2.75
N PHE A 339 15.60 1.66 3.08
CA PHE A 339 16.18 0.63 3.91
C PHE A 339 16.32 -0.67 3.12
N ALA A 340 17.46 -1.35 3.30
CA ALA A 340 17.70 -2.66 2.75
C ALA A 340 18.09 -3.65 3.85
N GLN A 341 17.99 -4.93 3.54
CA GLN A 341 18.37 -5.98 4.46
C GLN A 341 19.86 -5.86 4.81
N ARG A 342 20.18 -6.00 6.10
CA ARG A 342 21.57 -6.13 6.53
C ARG A 342 22.12 -7.44 5.99
N PHE A 343 23.23 -7.35 5.27
CA PHE A 343 24.01 -8.51 4.86
C PHE A 343 25.04 -8.78 5.96
N GLU A 344 24.85 -9.85 6.71
CA GLU A 344 25.94 -10.45 7.46
C GLU A 344 26.66 -11.39 6.49
N PRO A 345 27.94 -11.13 6.16
CA PRO A 345 28.69 -12.07 5.36
C PRO A 345 28.71 -13.40 6.13
N VAL A 346 28.22 -14.45 5.51
CA VAL A 346 28.41 -15.82 6.06
C VAL A 346 29.92 -16.03 6.09
N PRO A 347 30.51 -16.34 7.26
CA PRO A 347 31.94 -16.65 7.31
C PRO A 347 32.24 -17.73 6.29
N GLY A 348 33.09 -17.42 5.30
CA GLY A 348 33.48 -18.37 4.29
C GLY A 348 34.26 -19.53 4.94
N PRO A 349 34.28 -20.71 4.33
CA PRO A 349 35.06 -21.85 4.85
C PRO A 349 36.57 -21.56 4.99
N LEU A 350 37.08 -20.45 4.41
CA LEU A 350 38.47 -19.99 4.53
C LEU A 350 38.77 -19.30 5.87
N ASP A 351 37.76 -18.78 6.58
CA ASP A 351 37.98 -18.15 7.89
C ASP A 351 38.09 -19.18 9.05
N ALA A 352 37.85 -20.45 8.74
CA ALA A 352 37.91 -21.57 9.69
C ALA A 352 39.19 -22.40 9.62
N LEU A 353 40.18 -21.98 8.84
CA LEU A 353 41.45 -22.69 8.81
C LEU A 353 42.28 -22.32 10.06
N PRO A 354 42.56 -23.28 10.97
CA PRO A 354 43.50 -23.03 12.07
C PRO A 354 44.85 -22.67 11.51
N GLY A 355 45.46 -21.66 12.12
CA GLY A 355 46.70 -21.02 11.66
C GLY A 355 47.75 -22.00 11.17
N THR A 356 48.34 -21.70 10.03
CA THR A 356 49.51 -22.37 9.50
C THR A 356 50.64 -22.32 10.55
N PRO A 357 51.24 -23.44 10.97
CA PRO A 357 52.36 -23.40 11.89
C PRO A 357 53.52 -22.65 11.23
N ALA A 358 54.15 -21.73 11.96
CA ALA A 358 55.35 -21.07 11.56
C ALA A 358 56.42 -22.13 11.27
N VAL A 359 56.95 -22.09 10.05
CA VAL A 359 58.14 -22.90 9.68
C VAL A 359 59.34 -22.32 10.41
N PRO A 360 60.25 -23.16 10.99
CA PRO A 360 61.36 -22.74 11.79
C PRO A 360 62.45 -21.98 11.03
#